data_a99e9cd525804a12d7aa1de15d1926c8
#
_entry.id   a99e9cd525804a12d7aa1de15d1926c8
#
_cell.length_a   1.000
_cell.length_b   1.000
_cell.length_c   1.000
_cell.angle_alpha   90.00
_cell.angle_beta   90.00
_cell.angle_gamma   90.00
#
_symmetry.space_group_name_H-M   'P 1'
#
loop_
_entity.id
_entity.type
_entity.pdbx_description
1 polymer ?
#
loop_
_entity_poly.entity_id
_entity_poly.type
_entity_poly.pdbx_seq_one_letter_code
_entity_poly.pdbx_strand_id
1 'polypeptide(L)'
;MITTFKKALTRVNSRAWLAKFFEPVSQTSRSFHPHQTIEEADFYSTGGFHPVSLGDTFNSGTYKVVRKLGYGQYSTVWLARDSKVQRYVALKILRADCYGGSHDIFEREILSKLSTISGKSNHEGRHYVLPLLDQFKHEGPNGQHICFVFDVLGHHLDFQTAKYENGRLPIKVVRTIARQLLLGLDFLHEECRIIHTDLKPTNILLELENPEKTIEKYLSEVPARVSNECGITKPLREVIRTPLISKMREPHIRIVDFGVASWSDNHLSDVIQSPALRAPEVTIGAHWDAKVDIWSLGCLIIEFVQGIVPFSGLASKNGSWTVDDDRLARTIEILGNFPPELLRKGNRTAEFFNTDGGLLRISDLSSTSLERLIDGAERPFVKPNDMSDAEIPVFIDFLRGMLTIDPTHRKSAAELLQHEWLRM
;
A
#
# COMPACT_ATOMS: atom_id res chain seq x y z
N MET A 1 -38.32 43.22 33.79
CA MET A 1 -37.08 43.34 33.00
C MET A 1 -36.56 41.93 32.85
N ILE A 2 -36.87 41.34 31.71
CA ILE A 2 -36.46 39.93 31.38
C ILE A 2 -35.31 40.06 30.40
N THR A 3 -34.09 39.72 30.89
CA THR A 3 -32.88 39.76 30.08
C THR A 3 -32.68 38.38 29.42
N THR A 4 -32.94 38.32 28.13
CA THR A 4 -32.82 37.14 27.30
C THR A 4 -31.34 36.88 26.97
N PHE A 5 -30.75 35.80 27.49
CA PHE A 5 -29.45 35.28 27.07
C PHE A 5 -29.60 34.61 25.70
N LYS A 6 -29.17 35.29 24.65
CA LYS A 6 -28.92 34.67 23.34
C LYS A 6 -27.61 33.84 23.44
N LYS A 7 -27.73 32.54 23.51
CA LYS A 7 -26.62 31.61 23.20
C LYS A 7 -26.27 31.75 21.73
N ALA A 8 -25.12 32.36 21.44
CA ALA A 8 -24.50 32.29 20.13
C ALA A 8 -24.03 30.86 19.88
N LEU A 9 -24.82 30.12 19.10
CA LEU A 9 -24.34 28.88 18.46
C LEU A 9 -23.35 29.31 17.37
N THR A 10 -22.07 29.26 17.67
CA THR A 10 -21.01 29.28 16.65
C THR A 10 -21.24 28.08 15.73
N ARG A 11 -21.77 28.33 14.54
CA ARG A 11 -21.77 27.40 13.43
C ARG A 11 -20.30 27.14 13.10
N VAL A 12 -19.75 26.06 13.60
CA VAL A 12 -18.47 25.51 13.15
C VAL A 12 -18.57 25.32 11.65
N ASN A 13 -17.62 25.90 10.94
CA ASN A 13 -17.59 26.01 9.50
C ASN A 13 -17.35 24.60 8.89
N SER A 14 -18.39 23.77 8.80
CA SER A 14 -18.37 22.42 8.22
C SER A 14 -17.78 22.40 6.80
N ARG A 15 -17.93 23.50 6.06
CA ARG A 15 -17.35 23.68 4.72
C ARG A 15 -15.82 23.75 4.71
N ALA A 16 -15.17 24.32 5.72
CA ALA A 16 -13.71 24.42 5.75
C ALA A 16 -13.06 23.06 6.02
N TRP A 17 -13.69 22.23 6.85
CA TRP A 17 -13.24 20.89 7.13
C TRP A 17 -13.46 19.95 5.93
N LEU A 18 -14.63 20.01 5.30
CA LEU A 18 -14.93 19.30 4.05
C LEU A 18 -13.95 19.66 2.93
N ALA A 19 -13.58 20.94 2.79
CA ALA A 19 -12.62 21.39 1.79
C ALA A 19 -11.24 20.72 1.92
N LYS A 20 -10.80 20.37 3.15
CA LYS A 20 -9.54 19.63 3.37
C LYS A 20 -9.53 18.23 2.72
N PHE A 21 -10.70 17.61 2.53
CA PHE A 21 -10.83 16.29 1.88
C PHE A 21 -11.17 16.39 0.39
N PHE A 22 -11.70 17.56 -0.06
CA PHE A 22 -12.08 17.78 -1.46
C PHE A 22 -11.01 18.50 -2.29
N GLU A 23 -10.01 19.12 -1.68
CA GLU A 23 -8.86 19.49 -2.50
C GLU A 23 -8.33 18.17 -3.09
N PRO A 24 -8.26 18.05 -4.45
CA PRO A 24 -7.72 16.86 -5.04
C PRO A 24 -6.38 16.65 -4.36
N VAL A 25 -6.21 15.51 -3.68
CA VAL A 25 -4.90 15.04 -3.26
C VAL A 25 -4.08 15.24 -4.50
N SER A 26 -3.19 16.23 -4.49
CA SER A 26 -2.37 16.54 -5.64
C SER A 26 -1.81 15.19 -6.04
N GLN A 27 -1.94 14.81 -7.30
CA GLN A 27 -1.73 13.47 -7.85
C GLN A 27 -0.39 12.81 -7.48
N THR A 28 0.33 13.35 -6.51
CA THR A 28 1.59 12.89 -5.95
C THR A 28 1.48 11.63 -5.07
N SER A 29 0.32 11.25 -4.56
CA SER A 29 0.10 9.94 -3.93
C SER A 29 -0.71 8.98 -4.81
N ARG A 30 -1.45 9.50 -5.79
CA ARG A 30 -2.00 8.76 -6.93
C ARG A 30 -1.19 9.12 -8.19
N SER A 31 0.12 9.09 -8.11
CA SER A 31 0.97 9.34 -9.29
C SER A 31 1.01 8.13 -10.22
N PHE A 32 -0.14 7.63 -10.63
CA PHE A 32 -0.29 7.20 -11.99
C PHE A 32 -0.49 8.48 -12.82
N HIS A 33 0.61 9.11 -13.18
CA HIS A 33 0.58 10.05 -14.30
C HIS A 33 0.10 9.23 -15.49
N PRO A 34 -1.10 9.47 -16.06
CA PRO A 34 -1.57 8.77 -17.23
C PRO A 34 -0.66 8.99 -18.44
N HIS A 35 0.41 9.74 -18.29
CA HIS A 35 1.37 10.13 -19.31
C HIS A 35 2.77 9.52 -19.18
N GLN A 36 3.14 8.91 -18.03
CA GLN A 36 4.43 8.22 -17.89
C GLN A 36 4.26 6.70 -18.06
N THR A 37 4.02 6.28 -19.28
CA THR A 37 4.08 4.85 -19.66
C THR A 37 5.49 4.39 -20.00
N ILE A 38 6.48 5.27 -19.87
CA ILE A 38 7.86 5.04 -20.32
C ILE A 38 8.80 5.48 -19.19
N GLU A 39 9.72 4.60 -18.80
CA GLU A 39 10.78 4.91 -17.84
C GLU A 39 11.73 5.96 -18.39
N GLU A 40 12.30 6.76 -17.49
CA GLU A 40 13.35 7.71 -17.85
C GLU A 40 14.60 6.99 -18.33
N ALA A 41 15.30 7.58 -19.31
CA ALA A 41 16.49 6.95 -19.92
C ALA A 41 17.63 6.78 -18.88
N ASP A 42 17.71 7.67 -17.90
CA ASP A 42 18.73 7.68 -16.85
C ASP A 42 18.67 6.47 -15.91
N PHE A 43 17.51 5.80 -15.84
CA PHE A 43 17.38 4.54 -15.07
C PHE A 43 18.22 3.39 -15.65
N TYR A 44 18.68 3.49 -16.91
CA TYR A 44 19.46 2.47 -17.60
C TYR A 44 20.97 2.76 -17.63
N SER A 45 21.46 3.58 -16.71
CA SER A 45 22.88 3.82 -16.48
C SER A 45 23.54 2.68 -15.69
N THR A 46 24.88 2.72 -15.58
CA THR A 46 25.65 1.78 -14.73
C THR A 46 25.08 1.76 -13.30
N GLY A 47 24.85 0.58 -12.74
CA GLY A 47 24.16 0.39 -11.46
C GLY A 47 22.63 0.40 -11.56
N GLY A 48 22.05 0.88 -12.67
CA GLY A 48 20.62 1.03 -12.88
C GLY A 48 19.91 -0.25 -13.34
N PHE A 49 18.83 -0.07 -14.13
CA PHE A 49 18.05 -1.19 -14.66
C PHE A 49 18.81 -1.97 -15.74
N HIS A 50 18.52 -3.28 -15.80
CA HIS A 50 18.93 -4.11 -16.93
C HIS A 50 18.08 -3.77 -18.17
N PRO A 51 18.69 -3.48 -19.32
CA PRO A 51 17.96 -3.31 -20.58
C PRO A 51 17.42 -4.67 -21.04
N VAL A 52 16.11 -4.76 -21.23
CA VAL A 52 15.40 -6.01 -21.63
C VAL A 52 14.62 -5.77 -22.90
N SER A 53 14.71 -6.74 -23.81
CA SER A 53 13.93 -6.79 -25.07
C SER A 53 12.97 -7.98 -25.05
N LEU A 54 11.91 -7.90 -25.87
CA LEU A 54 11.02 -9.05 -26.07
C LEU A 54 11.77 -10.19 -26.73
N GLY A 55 11.62 -11.39 -26.15
CA GLY A 55 12.32 -12.59 -26.60
C GLY A 55 13.65 -12.85 -25.90
N ASP A 56 14.18 -11.90 -25.11
CA ASP A 56 15.35 -12.14 -24.28
C ASP A 56 15.12 -13.33 -23.34
N THR A 57 16.21 -14.04 -23.04
CA THR A 57 16.16 -15.22 -22.20
C THR A 57 17.05 -15.05 -20.99
N PHE A 58 16.58 -15.54 -19.85
CA PHE A 58 17.25 -15.48 -18.55
C PHE A 58 17.44 -16.89 -17.98
N ASN A 59 18.37 -17.01 -17.02
CA ASN A 59 18.69 -18.27 -16.30
C ASN A 59 18.94 -19.42 -17.27
N SER A 60 19.96 -19.27 -18.15
CA SER A 60 20.34 -20.28 -19.16
C SER A 60 19.20 -20.70 -20.08
N GLY A 61 18.37 -19.74 -20.51
CA GLY A 61 17.25 -19.98 -21.43
C GLY A 61 15.97 -20.49 -20.78
N THR A 62 15.92 -20.57 -19.45
CA THR A 62 14.74 -21.05 -18.72
C THR A 62 13.56 -20.08 -18.85
N TYR A 63 13.79 -18.78 -18.73
CA TYR A 63 12.73 -17.74 -18.76
C TYR A 63 12.85 -16.89 -20.01
N LYS A 64 11.85 -16.95 -20.89
CA LYS A 64 11.79 -16.13 -22.12
C LYS A 64 10.80 -14.99 -21.93
N VAL A 65 11.27 -13.75 -22.09
CA VAL A 65 10.46 -12.54 -21.93
C VAL A 65 9.41 -12.42 -23.04
N VAL A 66 8.17 -12.13 -22.65
CA VAL A 66 7.01 -12.01 -23.53
C VAL A 66 6.44 -10.60 -23.56
N ARG A 67 6.29 -9.95 -22.38
CA ARG A 67 5.74 -8.59 -22.22
C ARG A 67 6.34 -7.92 -20.99
N LYS A 68 6.25 -6.59 -20.92
CA LYS A 68 6.53 -5.84 -19.72
C LYS A 68 5.27 -5.72 -18.87
N LEU A 69 5.33 -6.08 -17.59
CA LEU A 69 4.22 -5.95 -16.63
C LEU A 69 4.24 -4.62 -15.87
N GLY A 70 5.42 -4.09 -15.57
CA GLY A 70 5.55 -2.84 -14.82
C GLY A 70 6.98 -2.48 -14.50
N TYR A 71 7.13 -1.40 -13.74
CA TYR A 71 8.40 -0.99 -13.14
C TYR A 71 8.15 -0.23 -11.84
N GLY A 72 9.16 -0.16 -11.00
CA GLY A 72 9.19 0.62 -9.76
C GLY A 72 10.52 1.35 -9.62
N GLN A 73 10.76 1.91 -8.46
CA GLN A 73 12.01 2.65 -8.18
C GLN A 73 13.26 1.75 -8.29
N TYR A 74 13.16 0.47 -7.92
CA TYR A 74 14.28 -0.45 -7.77
C TYR A 74 14.23 -1.63 -8.73
N SER A 75 13.21 -1.77 -9.57
CA SER A 75 13.04 -2.94 -10.43
C SER A 75 12.20 -2.71 -11.67
N THR A 76 12.37 -3.60 -12.64
CA THR A 76 11.43 -3.82 -13.75
C THR A 76 10.79 -5.19 -13.62
N VAL A 77 9.53 -5.35 -14.03
CA VAL A 77 8.77 -6.60 -13.94
C VAL A 77 8.29 -7.02 -15.32
N TRP A 78 8.50 -8.27 -15.66
CA TRP A 78 8.27 -8.83 -16.98
C TRP A 78 7.42 -10.09 -16.93
N LEU A 79 6.49 -10.24 -17.86
CA LEU A 79 5.86 -11.52 -18.16
C LEU A 79 6.86 -12.37 -18.93
N ALA A 80 7.16 -13.55 -18.43
CA ALA A 80 8.05 -14.50 -19.07
C ALA A 80 7.39 -15.88 -19.20
N ARG A 81 7.83 -16.67 -20.19
CA ARG A 81 7.46 -18.09 -20.31
C ARG A 81 8.58 -18.94 -19.69
N ASP A 82 8.21 -19.74 -18.70
CA ASP A 82 9.09 -20.76 -18.14
C ASP A 82 9.11 -21.97 -19.09
N SER A 83 10.28 -22.26 -19.68
CA SER A 83 10.45 -23.34 -20.64
C SER A 83 10.46 -24.73 -20.02
N LYS A 84 10.76 -24.86 -18.71
CA LYS A 84 10.85 -26.15 -17.98
C LYS A 84 9.47 -26.68 -17.62
N VAL A 85 8.62 -25.81 -17.05
CA VAL A 85 7.29 -26.22 -16.57
C VAL A 85 6.15 -25.71 -17.46
N GLN A 86 6.49 -25.06 -18.56
CA GLN A 86 5.56 -24.58 -19.61
C GLN A 86 4.44 -23.70 -19.04
N ARG A 87 4.77 -22.75 -18.14
CA ARG A 87 3.84 -21.78 -17.57
C ARG A 87 4.33 -20.34 -17.73
N TYR A 88 3.42 -19.39 -17.58
CA TYR A 88 3.79 -17.97 -17.45
C TYR A 88 4.21 -17.64 -16.01
N VAL A 89 5.21 -16.77 -15.90
CA VAL A 89 5.75 -16.27 -14.64
C VAL A 89 5.97 -14.76 -14.71
N ALA A 90 5.98 -14.10 -13.56
CA ALA A 90 6.43 -12.72 -13.42
C ALA A 90 7.92 -12.72 -13.03
N LEU A 91 8.75 -12.11 -13.87
CA LEU A 91 10.19 -11.96 -13.65
C LEU A 91 10.48 -10.54 -13.20
N LYS A 92 10.81 -10.34 -11.93
CA LYS A 92 11.23 -9.07 -11.33
C LYS A 92 12.76 -9.00 -11.41
N ILE A 93 13.29 -7.97 -12.07
CA ILE A 93 14.74 -7.74 -12.26
C ILE A 93 15.10 -6.49 -11.48
N LEU A 94 15.91 -6.63 -10.45
CA LEU A 94 16.36 -5.49 -9.63
C LEU A 94 17.44 -4.68 -10.35
N ARG A 95 17.55 -3.42 -9.97
CA ARG A 95 18.71 -2.59 -10.31
C ARG A 95 20.00 -3.25 -9.84
N ALA A 96 21.09 -3.01 -10.54
CA ALA A 96 22.38 -3.63 -10.17
C ALA A 96 22.93 -3.07 -8.85
N ASP A 97 22.61 -1.82 -8.48
CA ASP A 97 23.04 -1.17 -7.24
C ASP A 97 22.25 -1.55 -6.00
N CYS A 98 21.24 -2.45 -6.11
CA CYS A 98 20.44 -2.93 -4.98
C CYS A 98 21.15 -3.99 -4.12
N TYR A 99 22.27 -4.55 -4.56
CA TYR A 99 23.06 -5.54 -3.80
C TYR A 99 24.56 -5.27 -3.96
N GLY A 100 25.22 -4.87 -2.88
CA GLY A 100 26.63 -4.48 -2.87
C GLY A 100 26.88 -3.11 -3.53
N GLY A 101 25.85 -2.28 -3.65
CA GLY A 101 25.89 -0.96 -4.25
C GLY A 101 25.44 0.16 -3.33
N SER A 102 24.93 1.24 -3.90
CA SER A 102 24.47 2.41 -3.14
C SER A 102 23.07 2.29 -2.54
N HIS A 103 22.29 1.27 -2.93
CA HIS A 103 20.89 1.08 -2.54
C HIS A 103 20.66 -0.35 -2.03
N ASP A 104 21.51 -0.83 -1.13
CA ASP A 104 21.36 -2.18 -0.58
C ASP A 104 19.98 -2.39 0.05
N ILE A 105 19.29 -3.44 -0.42
CA ILE A 105 17.98 -3.87 0.07
C ILE A 105 18.06 -5.34 0.50
N PHE A 106 17.20 -5.75 1.43
CA PHE A 106 17.17 -7.12 1.97
C PHE A 106 16.03 -7.97 1.40
N GLU A 107 15.46 -7.57 0.26
CA GLU A 107 14.31 -8.26 -0.35
C GLU A 107 14.59 -9.74 -0.61
N ARG A 108 15.81 -10.07 -1.04
CA ARG A 108 16.23 -11.44 -1.31
C ARG A 108 16.17 -12.34 -0.07
N GLU A 109 16.71 -11.86 1.03
CA GLU A 109 16.79 -12.57 2.31
C GLU A 109 15.38 -12.75 2.90
N ILE A 110 14.57 -11.70 2.83
CA ILE A 110 13.17 -11.69 3.28
C ILE A 110 12.33 -12.68 2.47
N LEU A 111 12.38 -12.61 1.14
CA LEU A 111 11.65 -13.52 0.26
C LEU A 111 12.11 -14.97 0.40
N SER A 112 13.40 -15.23 0.59
CA SER A 112 13.93 -16.57 0.81
C SER A 112 13.41 -17.19 2.11
N LYS A 113 13.39 -16.41 3.21
CA LYS A 113 12.82 -16.82 4.48
C LYS A 113 11.31 -17.07 4.35
N LEU A 114 10.58 -16.11 3.76
CA LEU A 114 9.15 -16.22 3.52
C LEU A 114 8.78 -17.50 2.77
N SER A 115 9.45 -17.80 1.66
CA SER A 115 9.17 -18.99 0.86
C SER A 115 9.51 -20.30 1.61
N THR A 116 10.61 -20.29 2.39
CA THR A 116 10.99 -21.44 3.20
C THR A 116 9.94 -21.76 4.27
N ILE A 117 9.40 -20.74 4.94
CA ILE A 117 8.38 -20.89 5.98
C ILE A 117 7.04 -21.26 5.32
N SER A 118 6.63 -20.54 4.27
CA SER A 118 5.37 -20.79 3.54
C SER A 118 5.26 -22.24 3.04
N GLY A 119 6.36 -22.84 2.60
CA GLY A 119 6.39 -24.24 2.14
C GLY A 119 6.19 -25.27 3.25
N LYS A 120 6.37 -24.91 4.52
CA LYS A 120 6.27 -25.82 5.68
C LYS A 120 5.09 -25.50 6.59
N SER A 121 4.56 -24.30 6.51
CA SER A 121 3.49 -23.81 7.39
C SER A 121 2.13 -24.37 6.98
N ASN A 122 1.26 -24.60 7.98
CA ASN A 122 -0.17 -24.87 7.79
C ASN A 122 -1.02 -23.64 8.04
N HIS A 123 -0.41 -22.47 8.30
CA HIS A 123 -1.12 -21.23 8.54
C HIS A 123 -1.89 -20.78 7.28
N GLU A 124 -3.20 -20.51 7.42
CA GLU A 124 -4.05 -20.09 6.29
C GLU A 124 -3.51 -18.84 5.59
N GLY A 125 -2.92 -17.91 6.34
CA GLY A 125 -2.38 -16.63 5.85
C GLY A 125 -1.29 -16.75 4.80
N ARG A 126 -0.59 -17.89 4.70
CA ARG A 126 0.41 -18.15 3.65
C ARG A 126 -0.16 -18.03 2.24
N HIS A 127 -1.47 -18.24 2.08
CA HIS A 127 -2.16 -18.13 0.80
C HIS A 127 -2.42 -16.69 0.37
N TYR A 128 -2.21 -15.71 1.24
CA TYR A 128 -2.43 -14.28 0.98
C TYR A 128 -1.13 -13.49 0.86
N VAL A 129 0.00 -14.17 0.83
CA VAL A 129 1.32 -13.58 0.60
C VAL A 129 1.94 -14.24 -0.62
N LEU A 130 2.59 -13.46 -1.48
CA LEU A 130 3.20 -13.99 -2.71
C LEU A 130 4.54 -14.66 -2.42
N PRO A 131 4.67 -15.98 -2.55
CA PRO A 131 5.93 -16.68 -2.35
C PRO A 131 6.84 -16.53 -3.57
N LEU A 132 8.15 -16.57 -3.33
CA LEU A 132 9.16 -16.66 -4.37
C LEU A 132 9.18 -18.08 -4.97
N LEU A 133 9.18 -18.19 -6.30
CA LEU A 133 9.26 -19.46 -7.01
C LEU A 133 10.71 -19.84 -7.33
N ASP A 134 11.50 -18.88 -7.78
CA ASP A 134 12.92 -19.03 -8.13
C ASP A 134 13.65 -17.69 -7.98
N GLN A 135 14.98 -17.76 -7.85
CA GLN A 135 15.85 -16.59 -7.86
C GLN A 135 17.21 -16.93 -8.47
N PHE A 136 17.77 -15.98 -9.18
CA PHE A 136 19.09 -16.14 -9.80
C PHE A 136 19.77 -14.79 -9.99
N LYS A 137 21.08 -14.82 -10.28
CA LYS A 137 21.87 -13.67 -10.69
C LYS A 137 21.97 -13.60 -12.21
N HIS A 138 21.92 -12.41 -12.75
CA HIS A 138 22.08 -12.13 -14.17
C HIS A 138 23.13 -11.02 -14.38
N GLU A 139 24.13 -11.30 -15.20
CA GLU A 139 25.12 -10.30 -15.60
C GLU A 139 24.61 -9.50 -16.79
N GLY A 140 24.62 -8.18 -16.68
CA GLY A 140 24.18 -7.28 -17.74
C GLY A 140 25.15 -6.12 -17.95
N PRO A 141 24.88 -5.26 -18.94
CA PRO A 141 25.77 -4.14 -19.26
C PRO A 141 25.88 -3.11 -18.13
N ASN A 142 24.85 -3.04 -17.25
CA ASN A 142 24.80 -2.10 -16.15
C ASN A 142 25.25 -2.70 -14.81
N GLY A 143 25.65 -3.97 -14.78
CA GLY A 143 26.15 -4.69 -13.61
C GLY A 143 25.46 -6.04 -13.38
N GLN A 144 25.61 -6.56 -12.16
CA GLN A 144 24.97 -7.79 -11.73
C GLN A 144 23.58 -7.51 -11.15
N HIS A 145 22.56 -8.17 -11.68
CA HIS A 145 21.16 -8.02 -11.28
C HIS A 145 20.67 -9.26 -10.52
N ILE A 146 19.93 -9.03 -9.43
CA ILE A 146 19.16 -10.10 -8.80
C ILE A 146 17.82 -10.19 -9.50
N CYS A 147 17.43 -11.41 -9.88
CA CYS A 147 16.18 -11.72 -10.55
C CYS A 147 15.32 -12.59 -9.63
N PHE A 148 14.06 -12.23 -9.48
CA PHE A 148 13.05 -12.99 -8.74
C PHE A 148 11.96 -13.47 -9.68
N VAL A 149 11.48 -14.68 -9.46
CA VAL A 149 10.41 -15.30 -10.24
C VAL A 149 9.21 -15.55 -9.35
N PHE A 150 8.04 -15.11 -9.80
CA PHE A 150 6.77 -15.22 -9.08
C PHE A 150 5.66 -15.75 -9.98
N ASP A 151 4.54 -16.15 -9.38
CA ASP A 151 3.30 -16.35 -10.11
C ASP A 151 2.83 -15.03 -10.74
N VAL A 152 2.18 -15.12 -11.91
CA VAL A 152 1.57 -13.94 -12.53
C VAL A 152 0.26 -13.62 -11.84
N LEU A 153 0.15 -12.40 -11.35
CA LEU A 153 -1.05 -11.87 -10.72
C LEU A 153 -1.79 -10.90 -11.66
N GLY A 154 -3.04 -10.64 -11.34
CA GLY A 154 -3.82 -9.58 -11.94
C GLY A 154 -3.46 -8.21 -11.38
N HIS A 155 -4.37 -7.24 -11.56
CA HIS A 155 -4.13 -5.87 -11.12
C HIS A 155 -4.20 -5.69 -9.61
N HIS A 156 -3.46 -4.67 -9.15
CA HIS A 156 -3.51 -4.17 -7.78
C HIS A 156 -4.85 -3.48 -7.44
N LEU A 157 -5.15 -3.37 -6.15
CA LEU A 157 -6.42 -2.85 -5.67
C LEU A 157 -6.66 -1.38 -6.04
N ASP A 158 -5.63 -0.54 -6.12
CA ASP A 158 -5.76 0.85 -6.54
C ASP A 158 -6.41 0.98 -7.94
N PHE A 159 -6.01 0.14 -8.88
CA PHE A 159 -6.63 0.10 -10.20
C PHE A 159 -8.07 -0.44 -10.15
N GLN A 160 -8.36 -1.39 -9.27
CA GLN A 160 -9.69 -1.98 -9.15
C GLN A 160 -10.68 -0.99 -8.50
N THR A 161 -10.27 -0.27 -7.46
CA THR A 161 -11.11 0.75 -6.81
C THR A 161 -11.49 1.87 -7.77
N ALA A 162 -10.58 2.26 -8.68
CA ALA A 162 -10.84 3.29 -9.69
C ALA A 162 -12.01 2.96 -10.65
N LYS A 163 -12.46 1.70 -10.71
CA LYS A 163 -13.62 1.26 -11.53
C LYS A 163 -14.95 1.43 -10.82
N TYR A 164 -14.95 1.69 -9.53
CA TYR A 164 -16.15 1.86 -8.72
C TYR A 164 -16.46 3.33 -8.52
N GLU A 165 -17.74 3.65 -8.38
CA GLU A 165 -18.18 5.01 -8.13
C GLU A 165 -17.48 5.58 -6.88
N ASN A 166 -16.81 6.72 -7.04
CA ASN A 166 -16.01 7.39 -5.99
C ASN A 166 -14.91 6.49 -5.37
N GLY A 167 -14.46 5.44 -6.04
CA GLY A 167 -13.45 4.51 -5.53
C GLY A 167 -13.93 3.60 -4.40
N ARG A 168 -15.24 3.51 -4.14
CA ARG A 168 -15.83 2.72 -3.04
C ARG A 168 -16.09 1.29 -3.46
N LEU A 169 -15.56 0.34 -2.73
CA LEU A 169 -15.85 -1.07 -2.93
C LEU A 169 -17.12 -1.49 -2.17
N PRO A 170 -17.87 -2.50 -2.67
CA PRO A 170 -18.96 -3.09 -1.91
C PRO A 170 -18.48 -3.63 -0.54
N ILE A 171 -19.28 -3.43 0.52
CA ILE A 171 -18.89 -3.82 1.89
C ILE A 171 -18.53 -5.29 2.00
N LYS A 172 -19.27 -6.18 1.33
CA LYS A 172 -18.95 -7.62 1.29
C LYS A 172 -17.53 -7.86 0.72
N VAL A 173 -17.14 -7.12 -0.32
CA VAL A 173 -15.80 -7.22 -0.94
C VAL A 173 -14.74 -6.69 0.03
N VAL A 174 -14.99 -5.54 0.68
CA VAL A 174 -14.08 -4.98 1.68
C VAL A 174 -13.86 -5.95 2.83
N ARG A 175 -14.93 -6.56 3.34
CA ARG A 175 -14.86 -7.57 4.42
C ARG A 175 -14.01 -8.77 4.05
N THR A 176 -14.20 -9.29 2.82
CA THR A 176 -13.39 -10.40 2.29
C THR A 176 -11.90 -10.01 2.19
N ILE A 177 -11.61 -8.85 1.62
CA ILE A 177 -10.23 -8.34 1.49
C ILE A 177 -9.61 -8.09 2.87
N ALA A 178 -10.35 -7.48 3.80
CA ALA A 178 -9.87 -7.22 5.17
C ALA A 178 -9.47 -8.52 5.88
N ARG A 179 -10.33 -9.56 5.80
CA ARG A 179 -10.04 -10.87 6.37
C ARG A 179 -8.77 -11.49 5.77
N GLN A 180 -8.64 -11.45 4.46
CA GLN A 180 -7.48 -12.02 3.76
C GLN A 180 -6.19 -11.26 4.08
N LEU A 181 -6.24 -9.91 4.15
CA LEU A 181 -5.09 -9.09 4.55
C LEU A 181 -4.68 -9.38 5.99
N LEU A 182 -5.63 -9.48 6.91
CA LEU A 182 -5.34 -9.83 8.30
C LEU A 182 -4.71 -11.23 8.41
N LEU A 183 -5.19 -12.23 7.67
CA LEU A 183 -4.57 -13.55 7.63
C LEU A 183 -3.15 -13.50 7.09
N GLY A 184 -2.92 -12.76 6.01
CA GLY A 184 -1.57 -12.56 5.44
C GLY A 184 -0.62 -11.85 6.40
N LEU A 185 -1.09 -10.79 7.09
CA LEU A 185 -0.30 -10.06 8.08
C LEU A 185 -0.01 -10.91 9.32
N ASP A 186 -0.98 -11.68 9.80
CA ASP A 186 -0.78 -12.61 10.92
C ASP A 186 0.33 -13.62 10.62
N PHE A 187 0.29 -14.22 9.43
CA PHE A 187 1.35 -15.12 8.96
C PHE A 187 2.73 -14.43 8.86
N LEU A 188 2.77 -13.20 8.33
CA LEU A 188 4.01 -12.44 8.22
C LEU A 188 4.58 -12.10 9.59
N HIS A 189 3.75 -11.62 10.52
CA HIS A 189 4.16 -11.12 11.81
C HIS A 189 4.55 -12.26 12.77
N GLU A 190 3.70 -13.29 12.88
CA GLU A 190 3.86 -14.34 13.90
C GLU A 190 4.79 -15.46 13.43
N GLU A 191 4.60 -16.00 12.22
CA GLU A 191 5.43 -17.11 11.76
C GLU A 191 6.70 -16.65 11.04
N CYS A 192 6.60 -15.63 10.16
CA CYS A 192 7.76 -15.19 9.40
C CYS A 192 8.62 -14.18 10.16
N ARG A 193 8.10 -13.50 11.20
CA ARG A 193 8.77 -12.41 11.91
C ARG A 193 9.23 -11.30 10.94
N ILE A 194 8.33 -10.97 10.00
CA ILE A 194 8.53 -9.96 8.96
C ILE A 194 7.44 -8.90 9.10
N ILE A 195 7.82 -7.63 9.03
CA ILE A 195 6.93 -6.46 8.99
C ILE A 195 6.98 -5.94 7.56
N HIS A 196 5.83 -5.76 6.92
CA HIS A 196 5.75 -5.35 5.51
C HIS A 196 6.22 -3.91 5.30
N THR A 197 5.85 -3.02 6.18
CA THR A 197 6.23 -1.59 6.25
C THR A 197 5.76 -0.69 5.10
N ASP A 198 5.21 -1.22 4.01
CA ASP A 198 4.67 -0.41 2.89
C ASP A 198 3.36 -1.02 2.35
N LEU A 199 2.45 -1.41 3.28
CA LEU A 199 1.13 -1.90 2.89
C LEU A 199 0.31 -0.75 2.28
N LYS A 200 0.00 -0.88 0.98
CA LYS A 200 -0.76 0.11 0.19
C LYS A 200 -1.53 -0.58 -0.94
N PRO A 201 -2.54 0.06 -1.57
CA PRO A 201 -3.36 -0.60 -2.59
C PRO A 201 -2.58 -1.14 -3.78
N THR A 202 -1.45 -0.50 -4.14
CA THR A 202 -0.58 -0.94 -5.24
C THR A 202 0.25 -2.19 -4.91
N ASN A 203 0.41 -2.53 -3.61
CA ASN A 203 1.12 -3.71 -3.13
C ASN A 203 0.17 -4.86 -2.72
N ILE A 204 -1.11 -4.76 -3.09
CA ILE A 204 -2.12 -5.79 -2.90
C ILE A 204 -2.68 -6.15 -4.28
N LEU A 205 -2.28 -7.29 -4.82
CA LEU A 205 -2.67 -7.75 -6.14
C LEU A 205 -3.74 -8.85 -6.05
N LEU A 206 -4.51 -9.00 -7.11
CA LEU A 206 -5.52 -10.05 -7.23
C LEU A 206 -4.97 -11.26 -7.97
N GLU A 207 -5.33 -12.46 -7.54
CA GLU A 207 -5.05 -13.67 -8.32
C GLU A 207 -5.87 -13.68 -9.62
N LEU A 208 -5.30 -14.31 -10.64
CA LEU A 208 -5.97 -14.55 -11.91
C LEU A 208 -6.78 -15.85 -11.84
N GLU A 209 -8.04 -15.81 -12.27
CA GLU A 209 -8.78 -17.03 -12.58
C GLU A 209 -8.16 -17.69 -13.84
N ASN A 210 -7.72 -18.94 -13.72
CA ASN A 210 -7.08 -19.67 -14.83
C ASN A 210 -5.96 -18.86 -15.50
N PRO A 211 -4.82 -18.64 -14.82
CA PRO A 211 -3.77 -17.72 -15.27
C PRO A 211 -3.32 -17.97 -16.73
N GLU A 212 -3.05 -19.22 -17.11
CA GLU A 212 -2.60 -19.57 -18.46
C GLU A 212 -3.60 -19.09 -19.52
N LYS A 213 -4.86 -19.47 -19.39
CA LYS A 213 -5.91 -19.10 -20.35
C LYS A 213 -6.14 -17.60 -20.40
N THR A 214 -6.11 -16.92 -19.24
CA THR A 214 -6.29 -15.47 -19.15
C THR A 214 -5.13 -14.74 -19.83
N ILE A 215 -3.91 -15.19 -19.64
CA ILE A 215 -2.71 -14.61 -20.24
C ILE A 215 -2.68 -14.87 -21.74
N GLU A 216 -2.98 -16.10 -22.19
CA GLU A 216 -3.04 -16.44 -23.63
C GLU A 216 -4.07 -15.59 -24.36
N LYS A 217 -5.27 -15.43 -23.79
CA LYS A 217 -6.30 -14.55 -24.32
C LYS A 217 -5.79 -13.11 -24.40
N TYR A 218 -5.20 -12.60 -23.32
CA TYR A 218 -4.62 -11.26 -23.31
C TYR A 218 -3.57 -11.07 -24.40
N LEU A 219 -2.63 -12.02 -24.56
CA LEU A 219 -1.57 -11.96 -25.57
C LEU A 219 -2.11 -12.00 -27.01
N SER A 220 -3.23 -12.69 -27.24
CA SER A 220 -3.89 -12.74 -28.55
C SER A 220 -4.63 -11.44 -28.91
N GLU A 221 -5.19 -10.76 -27.90
CA GLU A 221 -5.98 -9.53 -28.09
C GLU A 221 -5.12 -8.26 -28.07
N VAL A 222 -3.98 -8.27 -27.36
CA VAL A 222 -3.11 -7.11 -27.17
C VAL A 222 -1.75 -7.35 -27.85
N PRO A 223 -1.54 -6.82 -29.07
CA PRO A 223 -0.27 -7.00 -29.77
C PRO A 223 0.88 -6.33 -29.01
N ALA A 224 2.08 -6.91 -29.13
CA ALA A 224 3.28 -6.31 -28.61
C ALA A 224 3.54 -4.96 -29.29
N ARG A 225 3.78 -3.94 -28.49
CA ARG A 225 4.29 -2.67 -29.01
C ARG A 225 5.80 -2.70 -28.95
N VAL A 226 6.44 -2.53 -30.09
CA VAL A 226 7.90 -2.40 -30.20
C VAL A 226 8.18 -0.95 -30.57
N SER A 227 8.96 -0.25 -29.76
CA SER A 227 9.40 1.09 -30.12
C SER A 227 10.55 0.97 -31.14
N ASN A 228 10.22 0.99 -32.42
CA ASN A 228 11.20 1.12 -33.49
C ASN A 228 11.51 2.61 -33.72
N GLU A 229 12.43 3.19 -32.97
CA GLU A 229 13.04 4.43 -33.33
C GLU A 229 14.45 4.15 -33.91
N CYS A 230 14.58 4.38 -35.20
CA CYS A 230 15.83 4.50 -35.93
C CYS A 230 16.93 3.46 -35.66
N GLY A 231 16.67 2.15 -35.90
CA GLY A 231 17.74 1.15 -36.01
C GLY A 231 18.60 0.85 -34.77
N ILE A 232 18.36 1.50 -33.64
CA ILE A 232 18.98 1.22 -32.36
C ILE A 232 17.97 0.45 -31.52
N THR A 233 18.31 -0.76 -31.09
CA THR A 233 17.51 -1.58 -30.17
C THR A 233 17.51 -0.88 -28.81
N LYS A 234 16.59 0.05 -28.59
CA LYS A 234 16.39 0.64 -27.26
C LYS A 234 15.66 -0.36 -26.38
N PRO A 235 15.99 -0.46 -25.09
CA PRO A 235 15.28 -1.32 -24.17
C PRO A 235 13.78 -0.97 -24.18
N LEU A 236 12.91 -2.00 -24.08
CA LEU A 236 11.47 -1.80 -24.05
C LEU A 236 11.09 -1.10 -22.73
N ARG A 237 10.80 0.20 -22.82
CA ARG A 237 10.41 1.03 -21.65
C ARG A 237 8.90 1.11 -21.50
N GLU A 238 8.13 0.70 -22.51
CA GLU A 238 6.68 0.80 -22.49
C GLU A 238 6.06 -0.26 -21.56
N VAL A 239 5.21 0.19 -20.63
CA VAL A 239 4.42 -0.67 -19.75
C VAL A 239 3.12 -1.10 -20.45
N ILE A 240 2.63 -2.29 -20.13
CA ILE A 240 1.33 -2.78 -20.59
C ILE A 240 0.22 -1.82 -20.14
N ARG A 241 -0.52 -1.25 -21.10
CA ARG A 241 -1.68 -0.39 -20.81
C ARG A 241 -2.95 -1.16 -20.51
N THR A 242 -3.06 -2.40 -21.01
CA THR A 242 -4.23 -3.24 -20.79
C THR A 242 -3.92 -4.24 -19.71
N PRO A 243 -4.51 -4.06 -18.54
CA PRO A 243 -4.22 -4.89 -17.39
C PRO A 243 -4.83 -6.29 -17.49
N LEU A 244 -4.13 -7.26 -16.93
CA LEU A 244 -4.68 -8.56 -16.59
C LEU A 244 -5.70 -8.35 -15.46
N ILE A 245 -6.99 -8.39 -15.77
CA ILE A 245 -8.06 -8.08 -14.81
C ILE A 245 -8.62 -9.37 -14.25
N SER A 246 -8.66 -9.48 -12.91
CA SER A 246 -9.46 -10.47 -12.23
C SER A 246 -10.85 -9.92 -11.87
N LYS A 247 -11.82 -10.81 -11.66
CA LYS A 247 -13.17 -10.44 -11.22
C LYS A 247 -13.17 -10.16 -9.72
N MET A 248 -13.89 -9.09 -9.31
CA MET A 248 -14.01 -8.68 -7.90
C MET A 248 -15.18 -9.34 -7.16
N ARG A 249 -15.82 -10.39 -7.70
CA ARG A 249 -16.94 -11.08 -7.02
C ARG A 249 -16.48 -11.84 -5.78
N GLU A 250 -15.39 -12.57 -5.91
CA GLU A 250 -14.73 -13.33 -4.85
C GLU A 250 -13.24 -13.05 -4.97
N PRO A 251 -12.78 -11.88 -4.49
CA PRO A 251 -11.38 -11.51 -4.62
C PRO A 251 -10.50 -12.46 -3.81
N HIS A 252 -9.43 -12.94 -4.42
CA HIS A 252 -8.32 -13.58 -3.74
C HIS A 252 -7.11 -12.69 -3.89
N ILE A 253 -6.63 -12.12 -2.78
CA ILE A 253 -5.52 -11.15 -2.79
C ILE A 253 -4.18 -11.83 -2.51
N ARG A 254 -3.11 -11.16 -2.94
CA ARG A 254 -1.74 -11.43 -2.55
C ARG A 254 -1.06 -10.13 -2.12
N ILE A 255 -0.46 -10.16 -0.94
CA ILE A 255 0.46 -9.11 -0.47
C ILE A 255 1.79 -9.32 -1.21
N VAL A 256 2.30 -8.26 -1.82
CA VAL A 256 3.50 -8.28 -2.67
C VAL A 256 4.45 -7.13 -2.33
N ASP A 257 5.65 -7.17 -2.90
CA ASP A 257 6.68 -6.12 -2.81
C ASP A 257 7.28 -5.96 -1.41
N PHE A 258 8.26 -6.79 -1.13
CA PHE A 258 9.00 -6.82 0.14
C PHE A 258 10.31 -6.00 0.08
N GLY A 259 10.47 -5.11 -0.92
CA GLY A 259 11.69 -4.34 -1.14
C GLY A 259 12.08 -3.40 0.00
N VAL A 260 11.14 -3.02 0.86
CA VAL A 260 11.35 -2.20 2.06
C VAL A 260 10.89 -2.88 3.35
N ALA A 261 10.52 -4.16 3.29
CA ALA A 261 10.10 -4.92 4.46
C ALA A 261 11.24 -5.04 5.50
N SER A 262 10.90 -5.25 6.74
CA SER A 262 11.84 -5.29 7.87
C SER A 262 11.68 -6.55 8.70
N TRP A 263 12.73 -6.92 9.42
CA TRP A 263 12.67 -7.96 10.44
C TRP A 263 12.01 -7.40 11.70
N SER A 264 11.23 -8.21 12.42
CA SER A 264 10.60 -7.79 13.68
C SER A 264 11.61 -7.47 14.79
N ASP A 265 12.78 -8.08 14.75
CA ASP A 265 13.84 -7.95 15.75
C ASP A 265 15.06 -7.13 15.27
N ASN A 266 15.07 -6.72 14.01
CA ASN A 266 16.15 -5.93 13.43
C ASN A 266 15.60 -4.98 12.37
N HIS A 267 15.26 -3.76 12.76
CA HIS A 267 14.69 -2.75 11.87
C HIS A 267 15.74 -2.22 10.89
N LEU A 268 15.37 -2.16 9.62
CA LEU A 268 16.25 -1.73 8.54
C LEU A 268 16.18 -0.21 8.28
N SER A 269 15.14 0.46 8.77
CA SER A 269 14.94 1.91 8.62
C SER A 269 14.05 2.45 9.73
N ASP A 270 14.32 3.67 10.20
CA ASP A 270 13.46 4.37 11.16
C ASP A 270 12.24 5.02 10.48
N VAL A 271 12.39 5.42 9.19
CA VAL A 271 11.32 6.05 8.42
C VAL A 271 10.77 5.05 7.42
N ILE A 272 9.59 4.56 7.72
CA ILE A 272 8.88 3.55 6.94
C ILE A 272 7.51 4.05 6.50
N GLN A 273 6.83 3.27 5.69
CA GLN A 273 5.46 3.46 5.18
C GLN A 273 5.33 4.65 4.21
N SER A 274 4.42 4.49 3.28
CA SER A 274 3.97 5.59 2.42
C SER A 274 3.35 6.71 3.27
N PRO A 275 3.67 7.98 3.02
CA PRO A 275 3.30 9.10 3.92
C PRO A 275 1.84 9.11 4.36
N ALA A 276 0.90 8.89 3.44
CA ALA A 276 -0.53 8.94 3.74
C ALA A 276 -1.06 7.77 4.61
N LEU A 277 -0.27 6.69 4.72
CA LEU A 277 -0.59 5.47 5.46
C LEU A 277 0.34 5.26 6.67
N ARG A 278 1.19 6.26 6.95
CA ARG A 278 2.21 6.19 8.00
C ARG A 278 1.58 6.29 9.39
N ALA A 279 1.95 5.35 10.25
CA ALA A 279 1.51 5.31 11.63
C ALA A 279 2.05 6.52 12.44
N PRO A 280 1.28 6.98 13.45
CA PRO A 280 1.65 8.18 14.23
C PRO A 280 2.98 8.01 14.97
N GLU A 281 3.28 6.84 15.53
CA GLU A 281 4.55 6.53 16.18
C GLU A 281 5.76 6.69 15.26
N VAL A 282 5.63 6.28 14.00
CA VAL A 282 6.68 6.47 12.98
C VAL A 282 6.88 7.95 12.66
N THR A 283 5.78 8.72 12.56
CA THR A 283 5.84 10.15 12.26
C THR A 283 6.57 10.93 13.33
N ILE A 284 6.35 10.61 14.61
CA ILE A 284 7.01 11.30 15.75
C ILE A 284 8.36 10.67 16.10
N GLY A 285 8.82 9.63 15.40
CA GLY A 285 10.07 8.94 15.65
C GLY A 285 10.10 8.14 16.96
N ALA A 286 8.97 7.57 17.35
CA ALA A 286 8.91 6.59 18.43
C ALA A 286 9.21 5.18 17.90
N HIS A 287 9.51 4.25 18.81
CA HIS A 287 9.71 2.85 18.46
C HIS A 287 8.42 2.28 17.85
N TRP A 288 8.58 1.52 16.77
CA TRP A 288 7.49 0.87 16.04
C TRP A 288 7.66 -0.66 16.01
N ASP A 289 6.58 -1.38 15.80
CA ASP A 289 6.53 -2.83 15.67
C ASP A 289 5.60 -3.27 14.52
N ALA A 290 5.25 -4.54 14.45
CA ALA A 290 4.36 -5.09 13.42
C ALA A 290 2.99 -4.39 13.32
N LYS A 291 2.56 -3.67 14.35
CA LYS A 291 1.27 -2.96 14.38
C LYS A 291 1.25 -1.72 13.48
N VAL A 292 2.39 -1.31 12.90
CA VAL A 292 2.40 -0.29 11.83
C VAL A 292 1.64 -0.76 10.59
N ASP A 293 1.74 -2.06 10.24
CA ASP A 293 0.97 -2.63 9.12
C ASP A 293 -0.53 -2.64 9.41
N ILE A 294 -0.92 -2.83 10.68
CA ILE A 294 -2.32 -2.77 11.12
C ILE A 294 -2.88 -1.35 10.99
N TRP A 295 -2.10 -0.32 11.33
CA TRP A 295 -2.48 1.07 11.09
C TRP A 295 -2.70 1.34 9.60
N SER A 296 -1.76 0.94 8.73
CA SER A 296 -1.93 1.06 7.28
C SER A 296 -3.19 0.36 6.79
N LEU A 297 -3.47 -0.86 7.28
CA LEU A 297 -4.70 -1.58 6.97
C LEU A 297 -5.95 -0.81 7.38
N GLY A 298 -5.98 -0.22 8.57
CA GLY A 298 -7.11 0.61 9.03
C GLY A 298 -7.39 1.80 8.09
N CYS A 299 -6.33 2.47 7.64
CA CYS A 299 -6.43 3.54 6.64
C CYS A 299 -7.00 3.02 5.30
N LEU A 300 -6.53 1.86 4.82
CA LEU A 300 -7.00 1.23 3.59
C LEU A 300 -8.46 0.83 3.66
N ILE A 301 -8.92 0.30 4.80
CA ILE A 301 -10.33 -0.07 4.98
C ILE A 301 -11.23 1.16 4.87
N ILE A 302 -10.86 2.30 5.46
CA ILE A 302 -11.60 3.56 5.27
C ILE A 302 -11.57 3.99 3.80
N GLU A 303 -10.41 3.90 3.14
CA GLU A 303 -10.29 4.24 1.72
C GLU A 303 -11.19 3.38 0.85
N PHE A 304 -11.24 2.07 1.06
CA PHE A 304 -12.09 1.16 0.28
C PHE A 304 -13.59 1.36 0.54
N VAL A 305 -13.98 1.75 1.76
CA VAL A 305 -15.38 1.99 2.14
C VAL A 305 -15.85 3.38 1.73
N GLN A 306 -15.04 4.42 1.94
CA GLN A 306 -15.44 5.81 1.74
C GLN A 306 -14.81 6.50 0.52
N GLY A 307 -13.82 5.87 -0.12
CA GLY A 307 -13.10 6.47 -1.26
C GLY A 307 -12.19 7.63 -0.86
N ILE A 308 -11.83 7.76 0.42
CA ILE A 308 -10.98 8.82 0.96
C ILE A 308 -9.80 8.25 1.74
N VAL A 309 -8.67 8.94 1.68
CA VAL A 309 -7.49 8.64 2.51
C VAL A 309 -7.57 9.49 3.78
N PRO A 310 -7.83 8.92 4.97
CA PRO A 310 -8.19 9.69 6.16
C PRO A 310 -7.06 10.62 6.65
N PHE A 311 -5.81 10.17 6.56
CA PHE A 311 -4.63 10.87 7.08
C PHE A 311 -3.66 11.26 5.97
N SER A 312 -4.16 11.72 4.82
CA SER A 312 -3.30 12.06 3.66
C SER A 312 -2.31 13.19 3.96
N GLY A 313 -2.72 14.20 4.72
CA GLY A 313 -1.94 15.40 5.02
C GLY A 313 -1.83 16.36 3.83
N LEU A 314 -1.84 17.66 4.11
CA LEU A 314 -1.67 18.73 3.13
C LEU A 314 -0.81 19.85 3.74
N ALA A 315 0.30 20.19 3.08
CA ALA A 315 1.10 21.34 3.49
C ALA A 315 0.35 22.67 3.21
N SER A 316 0.58 23.65 4.07
CA SER A 316 0.02 24.99 3.82
C SER A 316 0.67 25.64 2.60
N LYS A 317 -0.11 26.42 1.86
CA LYS A 317 0.38 27.15 0.66
C LYS A 317 1.44 28.21 0.99
N ASN A 318 1.42 28.75 2.20
CA ASN A 318 2.37 29.77 2.69
C ASN A 318 3.53 29.19 3.52
N GLY A 319 3.63 27.85 3.65
CA GLY A 319 4.69 27.18 4.40
C GLY A 319 4.51 27.21 5.93
N SER A 320 3.34 27.61 6.47
CA SER A 320 3.13 27.68 7.92
C SER A 320 3.07 26.31 8.61
N TRP A 321 2.72 25.25 7.87
CA TRP A 321 2.81 23.85 8.34
C TRP A 321 3.14 22.87 7.22
N THR A 322 3.71 21.74 7.58
CA THR A 322 4.11 20.65 6.67
C THR A 322 2.97 19.64 6.46
N VAL A 323 3.18 18.70 5.55
CA VAL A 323 2.28 17.53 5.34
C VAL A 323 2.16 16.69 6.62
N ASP A 324 3.27 16.54 7.37
CA ASP A 324 3.28 15.78 8.62
C ASP A 324 2.49 16.49 9.73
N ASP A 325 2.60 17.82 9.83
CA ASP A 325 1.78 18.62 10.76
C ASP A 325 0.28 18.42 10.52
N ASP A 326 -0.18 18.52 9.27
CA ASP A 326 -1.60 18.35 8.94
C ASP A 326 -2.07 16.90 9.16
N ARG A 327 -1.21 15.90 8.91
CA ARG A 327 -1.52 14.50 9.19
C ARG A 327 -1.71 14.25 10.69
N LEU A 328 -0.82 14.80 11.53
CA LEU A 328 -0.95 14.73 12.99
C LEU A 328 -2.19 15.48 13.47
N ALA A 329 -2.50 16.64 12.88
CA ALA A 329 -3.73 17.38 13.17
C ALA A 329 -4.98 16.56 12.87
N ARG A 330 -5.06 15.94 11.68
CA ARG A 330 -6.18 15.05 11.30
C ARG A 330 -6.29 13.84 12.22
N THR A 331 -5.16 13.29 12.66
CA THR A 331 -5.14 12.18 13.63
C THR A 331 -5.80 12.62 14.92
N ILE A 332 -5.46 13.82 15.45
CA ILE A 332 -6.08 14.36 16.66
C ILE A 332 -7.56 14.68 16.44
N GLU A 333 -7.91 15.30 15.33
CA GLU A 333 -9.29 15.66 14.98
C GLU A 333 -10.22 14.44 14.96
N ILE A 334 -9.74 13.28 14.45
CA ILE A 334 -10.53 12.07 14.25
C ILE A 334 -10.48 11.13 15.46
N LEU A 335 -9.30 10.94 16.05
CA LEU A 335 -9.04 9.90 17.03
C LEU A 335 -8.78 10.44 18.46
N GLY A 336 -8.63 11.75 18.62
CA GLY A 336 -8.31 12.42 19.88
C GLY A 336 -6.81 12.63 20.09
N ASN A 337 -6.48 13.15 21.27
CA ASN A 337 -5.12 13.56 21.60
C ASN A 337 -4.15 12.38 21.69
N PHE A 338 -2.89 12.66 21.38
CA PHE A 338 -1.80 11.70 21.58
C PHE A 338 -1.58 11.43 23.08
N PRO A 339 -1.43 10.15 23.48
CA PRO A 339 -1.06 9.82 24.85
C PRO A 339 0.28 10.45 25.22
N PRO A 340 0.41 11.11 26.40
CA PRO A 340 1.67 11.73 26.85
C PRO A 340 2.85 10.75 26.89
N GLU A 341 2.58 9.47 27.21
CA GLU A 341 3.58 8.41 27.23
C GLU A 341 4.18 8.18 25.82
N LEU A 342 3.36 8.20 24.78
CA LEU A 342 3.80 8.03 23.42
C LEU A 342 4.61 9.25 22.96
N LEU A 343 4.15 10.48 23.27
CA LEU A 343 4.87 11.72 22.94
C LEU A 343 6.26 11.77 23.57
N ARG A 344 6.42 11.26 24.81
CA ARG A 344 7.73 11.20 25.49
C ARG A 344 8.71 10.21 24.82
N LYS A 345 8.22 9.20 24.12
CA LYS A 345 9.05 8.19 23.46
C LYS A 345 9.53 8.62 22.07
N GLY A 346 8.88 9.59 21.44
CA GLY A 346 9.22 10.03 20.10
C GLY A 346 10.42 10.99 20.10
N ASN A 347 11.48 10.64 19.37
CA ASN A 347 12.69 11.47 19.22
C ASN A 347 12.46 12.73 18.36
N ARG A 348 11.39 12.75 17.57
CA ARG A 348 10.94 13.86 16.73
C ARG A 348 9.73 14.61 17.28
N THR A 349 9.24 14.24 18.46
CA THR A 349 8.04 14.86 19.06
C THR A 349 8.17 16.39 19.15
N ALA A 350 9.33 16.90 19.58
CA ALA A 350 9.59 18.34 19.71
C ALA A 350 9.54 19.10 18.35
N GLU A 351 9.57 18.41 17.21
CA GLU A 351 9.39 19.04 15.88
C GLU A 351 7.93 19.45 15.66
N PHE A 352 6.97 18.78 16.30
CA PHE A 352 5.54 18.90 16.05
C PHE A 352 4.71 19.37 17.24
N PHE A 353 5.10 19.03 18.46
CA PHE A 353 4.33 19.24 19.68
C PHE A 353 5.06 20.13 20.68
N ASN A 354 4.29 20.95 21.40
CA ASN A 354 4.75 21.67 22.57
C ASN A 354 4.78 20.76 23.82
N THR A 355 5.23 21.30 24.94
CA THR A 355 5.34 20.57 26.23
C THR A 355 4.00 20.08 26.79
N ASP A 356 2.89 20.71 26.40
CA ASP A 356 1.55 20.38 26.85
C ASP A 356 0.85 19.36 25.91
N GLY A 357 1.54 18.92 24.87
CA GLY A 357 1.03 17.97 23.86
C GLY A 357 0.15 18.61 22.80
N GLY A 358 0.13 19.93 22.67
CA GLY A 358 -0.51 20.65 21.57
C GLY A 358 0.41 20.78 20.36
N LEU A 359 -0.16 20.83 19.14
CA LEU A 359 0.60 21.04 17.92
C LEU A 359 1.20 22.45 17.87
N LEU A 360 2.45 22.56 17.40
CA LEU A 360 3.19 23.83 17.33
C LEU A 360 2.66 24.75 16.24
N ARG A 361 2.20 24.21 15.10
CA ARG A 361 1.89 24.99 13.90
C ARG A 361 0.43 25.02 13.54
N ILE A 362 -0.39 24.12 14.12
CA ILE A 362 -1.84 24.04 13.87
C ILE A 362 -2.55 24.01 15.21
N SER A 363 -3.03 25.18 15.66
CA SER A 363 -3.74 25.34 16.94
C SER A 363 -5.25 25.22 16.81
N ASP A 364 -5.79 25.52 15.63
CA ASP A 364 -7.24 25.51 15.37
C ASP A 364 -7.66 24.16 14.78
N LEU A 365 -7.97 23.21 15.66
CA LEU A 365 -8.39 21.85 15.33
C LEU A 365 -9.91 21.75 15.23
N SER A 366 -10.40 21.13 14.18
CA SER A 366 -11.82 20.86 13.97
C SER A 366 -12.16 19.44 14.40
N SER A 367 -12.55 19.25 15.66
CA SER A 367 -12.88 17.93 16.18
C SER A 367 -13.97 17.23 15.37
N THR A 368 -13.69 15.99 14.99
CA THR A 368 -14.61 15.08 14.30
C THR A 368 -14.55 13.69 14.97
N SER A 369 -14.93 12.63 14.28
CA SER A 369 -14.81 11.26 14.81
C SER A 369 -14.90 10.24 13.69
N LEU A 370 -14.56 8.98 13.98
CA LEU A 370 -14.75 7.87 13.05
C LEU A 370 -16.22 7.70 12.66
N GLU A 371 -17.15 7.93 13.59
CA GLU A 371 -18.59 7.88 13.31
C GLU A 371 -18.96 8.86 12.21
N ARG A 372 -18.47 10.11 12.28
CA ARG A 372 -18.73 11.12 11.25
C ARG A 372 -18.06 10.81 9.92
N LEU A 373 -16.93 10.11 9.94
CA LEU A 373 -16.28 9.67 8.70
C LEU A 373 -17.06 8.58 7.99
N ILE A 374 -17.76 7.72 8.74
CA ILE A 374 -18.42 6.52 8.19
C ILE A 374 -19.91 6.78 7.95
N ASP A 375 -20.58 7.53 8.84
CA ASP A 375 -22.00 7.84 8.79
C ASP A 375 -22.24 9.33 9.05
N GLY A 376 -21.65 10.17 8.24
CA GLY A 376 -21.82 11.62 8.26
C GLY A 376 -23.04 12.06 7.44
N ALA A 377 -23.47 13.32 7.66
CA ALA A 377 -24.62 13.89 6.97
C ALA A 377 -24.36 14.30 5.52
N GLU A 378 -23.08 14.49 5.14
CA GLU A 378 -22.71 15.02 3.83
C GLU A 378 -21.64 14.13 3.15
N ARG A 379 -21.69 14.07 1.82
CA ARG A 379 -20.66 13.36 1.04
C ARG A 379 -19.28 14.00 1.25
N PRO A 380 -18.18 13.21 1.29
CA PRO A 380 -18.04 11.77 1.02
C PRO A 380 -18.35 10.88 2.23
N PHE A 381 -18.80 11.41 3.36
CA PHE A 381 -18.91 10.71 4.65
C PHE A 381 -20.25 10.01 4.86
N VAL A 382 -21.15 10.07 3.89
CA VAL A 382 -22.42 9.35 3.96
C VAL A 382 -22.16 7.85 3.97
N LYS A 383 -22.84 7.15 4.85
CA LYS A 383 -22.84 5.69 4.96
C LYS A 383 -22.98 5.00 3.60
N PRO A 384 -22.21 3.94 3.31
CA PRO A 384 -22.44 3.10 2.15
C PRO A 384 -23.87 2.53 2.11
N ASN A 385 -24.49 2.50 0.93
CA ASN A 385 -25.86 2.03 0.78
C ASN A 385 -26.04 0.55 1.12
N ASP A 386 -24.99 -0.24 1.03
CA ASP A 386 -24.94 -1.68 1.31
C ASP A 386 -24.46 -2.01 2.73
N MET A 387 -24.32 -1.00 3.63
CA MET A 387 -24.05 -1.15 5.05
C MET A 387 -25.33 -0.89 5.85
N SER A 388 -25.75 -1.83 6.68
CA SER A 388 -26.92 -1.66 7.55
C SER A 388 -26.61 -0.75 8.75
N ASP A 389 -27.63 -0.12 9.35
CA ASP A 389 -27.45 0.74 10.53
C ASP A 389 -26.89 -0.06 11.72
N ALA A 390 -27.29 -1.33 11.86
CA ALA A 390 -26.78 -2.21 12.90
C ALA A 390 -25.30 -2.58 12.71
N GLU A 391 -24.80 -2.54 11.48
CA GLU A 391 -23.40 -2.83 11.16
C GLU A 391 -22.46 -1.67 11.49
N ILE A 392 -22.95 -0.42 11.47
CA ILE A 392 -22.11 0.78 11.67
C ILE A 392 -21.31 0.73 12.98
N PRO A 393 -21.91 0.54 14.17
CA PRO A 393 -21.16 0.54 15.42
C PRO A 393 -20.14 -0.59 15.48
N VAL A 394 -20.45 -1.75 14.92
CA VAL A 394 -19.54 -2.91 14.85
C VAL A 394 -18.35 -2.62 13.94
N PHE A 395 -18.61 -2.00 12.79
CA PHE A 395 -17.57 -1.59 11.86
C PHE A 395 -16.65 -0.51 12.46
N ILE A 396 -17.21 0.47 13.17
CA ILE A 396 -16.43 1.53 13.83
C ILE A 396 -15.55 0.93 14.93
N ASP A 397 -16.04 -0.04 15.72
CA ASP A 397 -15.23 -0.73 16.71
C ASP A 397 -14.07 -1.51 16.06
N PHE A 398 -14.32 -2.16 14.92
CA PHE A 398 -13.28 -2.80 14.12
C PHE A 398 -12.20 -1.79 13.68
N LEU A 399 -12.59 -0.62 13.17
CA LEU A 399 -11.65 0.44 12.80
C LEU A 399 -10.87 0.97 13.99
N ARG A 400 -11.51 1.16 15.16
CA ARG A 400 -10.85 1.60 16.40
C ARG A 400 -9.76 0.63 16.84
N GLY A 401 -9.99 -0.69 16.67
CA GLY A 401 -8.97 -1.71 16.95
C GLY A 401 -7.71 -1.53 16.12
N MET A 402 -7.82 -1.04 14.89
CA MET A 402 -6.70 -0.80 13.97
C MET A 402 -6.08 0.60 14.11
N LEU A 403 -6.90 1.62 14.35
CA LEU A 403 -6.51 3.04 14.34
C LEU A 403 -6.30 3.61 15.75
N THR A 404 -5.97 2.78 16.73
CA THR A 404 -5.53 3.22 18.04
C THR A 404 -4.18 3.91 17.93
N ILE A 405 -4.06 5.17 18.40
CA ILE A 405 -2.84 5.99 18.27
C ILE A 405 -1.65 5.32 18.97
N ASP A 406 -1.86 4.83 20.20
CA ASP A 406 -0.82 4.10 20.94
C ASP A 406 -0.69 2.66 20.40
N PRO A 407 0.46 2.30 19.80
CA PRO A 407 0.66 0.96 19.26
C PRO A 407 0.56 -0.14 20.32
N THR A 408 0.81 0.16 21.62
CA THR A 408 0.70 -0.85 22.70
C THR A 408 -0.73 -1.32 22.93
N HIS A 409 -1.71 -0.47 22.63
CA HIS A 409 -3.15 -0.75 22.73
C HIS A 409 -3.81 -1.09 21.39
N ARG A 410 -3.11 -0.90 20.26
CA ARG A 410 -3.59 -1.29 18.93
C ARG A 410 -3.66 -2.80 18.84
N LYS A 411 -4.77 -3.34 18.33
CA LYS A 411 -4.96 -4.79 18.18
C LYS A 411 -3.98 -5.37 17.16
N SER A 412 -3.57 -6.62 17.37
CA SER A 412 -2.82 -7.43 16.40
C SER A 412 -3.72 -7.98 15.30
N ALA A 413 -3.13 -8.55 14.24
CA ALA A 413 -3.88 -9.23 13.19
C ALA A 413 -4.70 -10.41 13.73
N ALA A 414 -4.10 -11.23 14.61
CA ALA A 414 -4.77 -12.36 15.27
C ALA A 414 -6.02 -11.93 16.07
N GLU A 415 -5.91 -10.84 16.86
CA GLU A 415 -7.03 -10.32 17.64
C GLU A 415 -8.15 -9.78 16.73
N LEU A 416 -7.79 -9.07 15.65
CA LEU A 416 -8.75 -8.52 14.69
C LEU A 416 -9.46 -9.61 13.89
N LEU A 417 -8.82 -10.74 13.61
CA LEU A 417 -9.44 -11.89 12.95
C LEU A 417 -10.60 -12.50 13.75
N GLN A 418 -10.65 -12.27 15.08
CA GLN A 418 -11.75 -12.71 15.92
C GLN A 418 -12.92 -11.72 15.96
N HIS A 419 -12.78 -10.54 15.35
CA HIS A 419 -13.78 -9.49 15.40
C HIS A 419 -15.08 -9.89 14.67
N GLU A 420 -16.23 -9.56 15.29
CA GLU A 420 -17.54 -9.96 14.76
C GLU A 420 -17.85 -9.38 13.38
N TRP A 421 -17.36 -8.17 13.06
CA TRP A 421 -17.56 -7.57 11.75
C TRP A 421 -17.10 -8.47 10.59
N LEU A 422 -16.04 -9.25 10.78
CA LEU A 422 -15.53 -10.17 9.75
C LEU A 422 -16.41 -11.42 9.57
N ARG A 423 -17.40 -11.63 10.44
CA ARG A 423 -18.33 -12.79 10.44
C ARG A 423 -19.75 -12.42 9.99
N MET A 424 -20.04 -11.12 9.87
CA MET A 424 -21.31 -10.61 9.37
C MET A 424 -21.41 -10.82 7.84
#